data_1fe6a797491bde0495456cfc4e3a1161
#
_entry.id   1fe6a797491bde0495456cfc4e3a1161
#
_cell.length_a   1.000
_cell.length_b   1.000
_cell.length_c   1.000
_cell.angle_alpha   90.00
_cell.angle_beta   90.00
_cell.angle_gamma   90.00
#
_symmetry.space_group_name_H-M   'P 1'
#
loop_
_entity.id
_entity.type
_entity.pdbx_description
1 polymer ?
#
loop_
_entity_poly.entity_id
_entity_poly.type
_entity_poly.pdbx_seq_one_letter_code
_entity_poly.pdbx_strand_id
1 'polypeptide(L)'
;MKKKFFALMMAMVMVLSLAACGGSDEADSNSGDSAGGESSGSSAFKVGVIGPLTGGAAIYGTCVANSAQIAVDEINALGGDIQFELMTEDDVNDAETSVNAYNALMDDGMQILVGTVTTQPALSVVPLSYEDRVFTLTPSASGDDVISINDNDNVFQICFTDSNQGSRSAQYIDENFDSPKIAIIYKNDDQYSIGIRDNFKAEADSRGMDIVYEGTFTEASQTDFNVQLAGAQSAGADLLFLPIYYTPASVILTQANAMGYAPTFFGVDGMDGILTMEGFDASLAEGV
;
A
#
# COMPACT_ATOMS: atom_id res chain seq x y z
N MET A 1 -31.77 -44.41 -21.90
CA MET A 1 -32.50 -44.81 -20.68
C MET A 1 -31.82 -44.34 -19.37
N LYS A 2 -30.52 -44.07 -19.33
CA LYS A 2 -29.83 -43.68 -18.07
C LYS A 2 -30.11 -42.22 -17.59
N LYS A 3 -30.52 -41.31 -18.46
CA LYS A 3 -30.81 -39.89 -18.09
C LYS A 3 -32.20 -39.66 -17.48
N LYS A 4 -33.15 -40.56 -17.71
CA LYS A 4 -34.51 -40.49 -17.14
C LYS A 4 -34.59 -41.07 -15.72
N PHE A 5 -33.67 -41.94 -15.35
CA PHE A 5 -33.58 -42.56 -14.03
C PHE A 5 -33.01 -41.57 -12.97
N PHE A 6 -32.13 -40.66 -13.38
CA PHE A 6 -31.52 -39.68 -12.48
C PHE A 6 -32.50 -38.55 -12.13
N ALA A 7 -33.35 -38.14 -13.06
CA ALA A 7 -34.38 -37.13 -12.82
C ALA A 7 -35.50 -37.63 -11.87
N LEU A 8 -35.80 -38.92 -11.89
CA LEU A 8 -36.82 -39.50 -11.01
C LEU A 8 -36.32 -39.67 -9.56
N MET A 9 -35.01 -39.93 -9.39
CA MET A 9 -34.40 -40.04 -8.06
C MET A 9 -34.24 -38.69 -7.34
N MET A 10 -34.02 -37.62 -8.09
CA MET A 10 -33.89 -36.26 -7.55
C MET A 10 -35.27 -35.64 -7.14
N ALA A 11 -36.34 -36.07 -7.81
CA ALA A 11 -37.72 -35.67 -7.44
C ALA A 11 -38.24 -36.38 -6.17
N MET A 12 -37.72 -37.59 -5.86
CA MET A 12 -38.11 -38.35 -4.70
C MET A 12 -37.48 -37.89 -3.38
N VAL A 13 -36.33 -37.18 -3.45
CA VAL A 13 -35.68 -36.62 -2.28
C VAL A 13 -36.34 -35.31 -1.79
N MET A 14 -37.04 -34.56 -2.66
CA MET A 14 -37.74 -33.34 -2.31
C MET A 14 -39.12 -33.54 -1.65
N VAL A 15 -39.70 -34.77 -1.69
CA VAL A 15 -41.02 -35.04 -1.11
C VAL A 15 -40.92 -35.52 0.35
N LEU A 16 -39.73 -35.89 0.83
CA LEU A 16 -39.55 -36.39 2.20
C LEU A 16 -39.23 -35.33 3.25
N SER A 17 -39.13 -34.04 2.87
CA SER A 17 -38.82 -32.94 3.81
C SER A 17 -40.04 -32.14 4.28
N LEU A 18 -41.27 -32.51 3.94
CA LEU A 18 -42.53 -31.78 4.32
C LEU A 18 -43.42 -32.51 5.32
N ALA A 19 -42.99 -33.59 5.96
CA ALA A 19 -43.82 -34.40 6.87
C ALA A 19 -43.32 -34.40 8.34
N ALA A 20 -42.91 -33.24 8.83
CA ALA A 20 -42.57 -33.12 10.27
C ALA A 20 -43.03 -31.79 10.84
N CYS A 21 -44.36 -31.54 10.77
CA CYS A 21 -45.01 -30.54 11.62
C CYS A 21 -46.51 -30.82 11.66
N GLY A 22 -46.95 -31.46 12.71
CA GLY A 22 -48.40 -31.64 12.96
C GLY A 22 -48.68 -32.69 14.05
N GLY A 23 -49.06 -32.23 15.21
CA GLY A 23 -49.56 -33.09 16.30
C GLY A 23 -49.72 -32.29 17.60
N SER A 24 -50.93 -31.88 17.81
CA SER A 24 -51.58 -31.09 18.83
C SER A 24 -51.65 -31.73 20.22
N ASP A 25 -51.84 -30.82 21.20
CA ASP A 25 -52.72 -30.73 22.40
C ASP A 25 -52.01 -31.08 23.72
N GLU A 26 -52.13 -30.33 24.71
CA GLU A 26 -52.96 -29.55 25.56
C GLU A 26 -52.22 -28.94 26.76
N ALA A 27 -52.54 -27.73 27.06
CA ALA A 27 -52.58 -26.97 28.31
C ALA A 27 -51.78 -27.42 29.57
N ASP A 28 -50.89 -26.55 30.13
CA ASP A 28 -51.20 -25.88 31.38
C ASP A 28 -50.35 -24.60 31.56
N SER A 29 -50.95 -23.63 32.23
CA SER A 29 -50.50 -22.29 32.53
C SER A 29 -49.33 -22.26 33.51
N ASN A 30 -48.30 -21.48 33.25
CA ASN A 30 -47.71 -20.59 34.23
C ASN A 30 -46.97 -19.42 33.60
N SER A 31 -47.36 -18.21 33.96
CA SER A 31 -46.75 -16.93 33.63
C SER A 31 -45.31 -16.85 34.15
N GLY A 32 -44.38 -16.58 33.24
CA GLY A 32 -43.04 -16.15 33.52
C GLY A 32 -42.60 -15.23 32.41
N ASP A 33 -42.81 -13.94 32.64
CA ASP A 33 -42.32 -12.83 31.82
C ASP A 33 -40.78 -12.93 31.78
N SER A 34 -40.23 -13.39 30.66
CA SER A 34 -38.85 -13.23 30.31
C SER A 34 -38.82 -12.51 28.98
N ALA A 35 -38.73 -11.19 29.06
CA ALA A 35 -38.33 -10.38 27.96
C ALA A 35 -36.96 -10.90 27.45
N GLY A 36 -37.02 -11.78 26.46
CA GLY A 36 -35.89 -12.08 25.61
C GLY A 36 -35.58 -10.81 24.84
N GLY A 37 -34.68 -9.99 25.38
CA GLY A 37 -34.03 -8.97 24.61
C GLY A 37 -33.32 -9.69 23.46
N GLU A 38 -33.86 -9.55 22.24
CA GLU A 38 -33.07 -9.72 21.04
C GLU A 38 -31.91 -8.70 21.17
N SER A 39 -30.76 -9.18 21.60
CA SER A 39 -29.53 -8.48 21.37
C SER A 39 -29.42 -8.41 19.84
N SER A 40 -29.83 -7.31 19.27
CA SER A 40 -29.42 -6.91 17.96
C SER A 40 -27.92 -6.65 18.09
N GLY A 41 -27.11 -7.71 17.95
CA GLY A 41 -25.68 -7.58 17.79
C GLY A 41 -25.48 -6.66 16.59
N SER A 42 -25.08 -5.41 16.82
CA SER A 42 -24.62 -4.58 15.75
C SER A 42 -23.42 -5.31 15.13
N SER A 43 -23.55 -5.72 13.88
CA SER A 43 -22.41 -6.28 13.15
C SER A 43 -21.35 -5.20 13.11
N ALA A 44 -20.11 -5.55 13.48
CA ALA A 44 -19.00 -4.63 13.37
C ALA A 44 -18.81 -4.15 11.93
N PHE A 45 -18.42 -2.90 11.75
CA PHE A 45 -18.01 -2.40 10.44
C PHE A 45 -16.70 -3.04 10.04
N LYS A 46 -16.64 -3.59 8.82
CA LYS A 46 -15.46 -4.26 8.29
C LYS A 46 -14.54 -3.26 7.61
N VAL A 47 -13.34 -3.13 8.17
CA VAL A 47 -12.28 -2.26 7.67
C VAL A 47 -11.21 -3.13 7.03
N GLY A 48 -10.98 -2.95 5.73
CA GLY A 48 -9.89 -3.60 5.01
C GLY A 48 -8.61 -2.80 5.11
N VAL A 49 -7.49 -3.50 5.20
CA VAL A 49 -6.14 -2.94 5.00
C VAL A 49 -5.46 -3.72 3.88
N ILE A 50 -5.00 -3.02 2.85
CA ILE A 50 -4.20 -3.59 1.77
C ILE A 50 -2.87 -2.86 1.75
N GLY A 51 -1.78 -3.60 1.76
CA GLY A 51 -0.43 -3.06 1.66
C GLY A 51 0.61 -4.16 1.64
N PRO A 52 1.88 -3.83 1.36
CA PRO A 52 2.96 -4.80 1.33
C PRO A 52 3.27 -5.28 2.75
N LEU A 53 2.80 -6.47 3.12
CA LEU A 53 3.13 -7.10 4.40
C LEU A 53 4.41 -7.94 4.30
N THR A 54 4.78 -8.31 3.06
CA THR A 54 6.03 -9.01 2.74
C THR A 54 6.75 -8.31 1.58
N GLY A 55 8.00 -8.71 1.30
CA GLY A 55 8.80 -8.14 0.19
C GLY A 55 9.54 -6.85 0.56
N GLY A 56 10.01 -6.15 -0.47
CA GLY A 56 10.96 -5.04 -0.36
C GLY A 56 10.43 -3.73 0.23
N ALA A 57 9.10 -3.61 0.43
CA ALA A 57 8.44 -2.46 1.05
C ALA A 57 7.63 -2.85 2.30
N ALA A 58 7.90 -4.03 2.87
CA ALA A 58 7.09 -4.63 3.93
C ALA A 58 6.99 -3.78 5.21
N ILE A 59 7.98 -2.96 5.50
CA ILE A 59 7.97 -2.11 6.69
C ILE A 59 6.78 -1.14 6.68
N TYR A 60 6.43 -0.57 5.53
CA TYR A 60 5.32 0.38 5.42
C TYR A 60 3.98 -0.30 5.64
N GLY A 61 3.71 -1.39 4.92
CA GLY A 61 2.45 -2.13 5.06
C GLY A 61 2.24 -2.69 6.46
N THR A 62 3.29 -3.25 7.04
CA THR A 62 3.26 -3.76 8.42
C THR A 62 2.97 -2.66 9.44
N CYS A 63 3.59 -1.48 9.29
CA CYS A 63 3.33 -0.33 10.16
C CYS A 63 1.88 0.15 10.05
N VAL A 64 1.34 0.24 8.82
CA VAL A 64 -0.06 0.64 8.58
C VAL A 64 -1.02 -0.38 9.18
N ALA A 65 -0.84 -1.67 8.91
CA ALA A 65 -1.71 -2.72 9.44
C ALA A 65 -1.72 -2.76 10.97
N ASN A 66 -0.53 -2.67 11.60
CA ASN A 66 -0.42 -2.62 13.06
C ASN A 66 -1.08 -1.37 13.65
N SER A 67 -0.90 -0.21 13.01
CA SER A 67 -1.51 1.04 13.47
C SER A 67 -3.03 1.00 13.37
N ALA A 68 -3.56 0.44 12.26
CA ALA A 68 -5.00 0.24 12.08
C ALA A 68 -5.57 -0.74 13.14
N GLN A 69 -4.83 -1.83 13.45
CA GLN A 69 -5.24 -2.78 14.50
C GLN A 69 -5.31 -2.11 15.88
N ILE A 70 -4.28 -1.32 16.24
CA ILE A 70 -4.27 -0.57 17.51
C ILE A 70 -5.48 0.36 17.59
N ALA A 71 -5.79 1.11 16.51
CA ALA A 71 -6.92 2.02 16.49
C ALA A 71 -8.26 1.28 16.64
N VAL A 72 -8.43 0.14 15.95
CA VAL A 72 -9.62 -0.71 16.07
C VAL A 72 -9.78 -1.24 17.49
N ASP A 73 -8.71 -1.75 18.09
CA ASP A 73 -8.73 -2.29 19.45
C ASP A 73 -9.08 -1.20 20.49
N GLU A 74 -8.49 -0.01 20.36
CA GLU A 74 -8.76 1.12 21.26
C GLU A 74 -10.20 1.62 21.12
N ILE A 75 -10.72 1.78 19.90
CA ILE A 75 -12.10 2.23 19.67
C ILE A 75 -13.09 1.19 20.21
N ASN A 76 -12.87 -0.09 19.93
CA ASN A 76 -13.73 -1.17 20.39
C ASN A 76 -13.73 -1.29 21.92
N ALA A 77 -12.57 -1.04 22.57
CA ALA A 77 -12.45 -1.05 24.04
C ALA A 77 -13.26 0.06 24.73
N LEU A 78 -13.66 1.13 24.01
CA LEU A 78 -14.56 2.15 24.56
C LEU A 78 -15.99 1.63 24.78
N GLY A 79 -16.34 0.47 24.20
CA GLY A 79 -17.65 -0.16 24.38
C GLY A 79 -18.83 0.62 23.81
N GLY A 80 -18.59 1.43 22.74
CA GLY A 80 -19.64 2.15 22.02
C GLY A 80 -20.50 1.22 21.15
N ASP A 81 -21.60 1.78 20.63
CA ASP A 81 -22.54 1.06 19.75
C ASP A 81 -21.90 0.70 18.39
N ILE A 82 -20.87 1.43 17.97
CA ILE A 82 -20.13 1.20 16.74
C ILE A 82 -18.87 0.42 17.09
N GLN A 83 -18.73 -0.74 16.46
CA GLN A 83 -17.56 -1.62 16.58
C GLN A 83 -16.96 -1.86 15.21
N PHE A 84 -15.66 -2.17 15.15
CA PHE A 84 -14.93 -2.43 13.92
C PHE A 84 -14.27 -3.81 13.93
N GLU A 85 -14.18 -4.42 12.77
CA GLU A 85 -13.42 -5.65 12.49
C GLU A 85 -12.38 -5.34 11.43
N LEU A 86 -11.10 -5.61 11.71
CA LEU A 86 -10.02 -5.39 10.77
C LEU A 86 -9.74 -6.66 9.96
N MET A 87 -9.62 -6.49 8.65
CA MET A 87 -9.20 -7.51 7.69
C MET A 87 -7.96 -7.02 6.95
N THR A 88 -6.95 -7.86 6.76
CA THR A 88 -5.70 -7.44 6.13
C THR A 88 -5.30 -8.38 5.02
N GLU A 89 -4.84 -7.80 3.88
CA GLU A 89 -4.34 -8.52 2.73
C GLU A 89 -2.97 -7.96 2.31
N ASP A 90 -2.08 -8.88 1.90
CA ASP A 90 -0.74 -8.56 1.41
C ASP A 90 -0.76 -8.33 -0.10
N ASP A 91 -0.39 -7.15 -0.55
CA ASP A 91 -0.25 -6.83 -1.98
C ASP A 91 1.17 -6.99 -2.51
N VAL A 92 2.13 -7.31 -1.68
CA VAL A 92 3.57 -7.43 -1.99
C VAL A 92 4.14 -6.25 -2.80
N ASN A 93 3.48 -5.09 -2.74
CA ASN A 93 3.75 -3.91 -3.57
C ASN A 93 3.54 -4.15 -5.08
N ASP A 94 2.58 -5.00 -5.45
CA ASP A 94 2.27 -5.37 -6.83
C ASP A 94 0.83 -5.00 -7.21
N ALA A 95 0.68 -4.42 -8.40
CA ALA A 95 -0.59 -3.89 -8.89
C ALA A 95 -1.68 -4.97 -9.09
N GLU A 96 -1.33 -6.12 -9.63
CA GLU A 96 -2.29 -7.21 -9.88
C GLU A 96 -2.68 -7.89 -8.57
N THR A 97 -1.70 -8.10 -7.68
CA THR A 97 -1.93 -8.68 -6.36
C THR A 97 -2.84 -7.78 -5.53
N SER A 98 -2.66 -6.45 -5.60
CA SER A 98 -3.53 -5.50 -4.88
C SER A 98 -4.98 -5.50 -5.35
N VAL A 99 -5.22 -5.67 -6.66
CA VAL A 99 -6.58 -5.85 -7.21
C VAL A 99 -7.22 -7.14 -6.69
N ASN A 100 -6.45 -8.24 -6.65
CA ASN A 100 -6.94 -9.50 -6.10
C ASN A 100 -7.24 -9.40 -4.60
N ALA A 101 -6.39 -8.73 -3.84
CA ALA A 101 -6.58 -8.43 -2.42
C ALA A 101 -7.87 -7.60 -2.18
N TYR A 102 -8.08 -6.56 -2.98
CA TYR A 102 -9.29 -5.74 -2.93
C TYR A 102 -10.56 -6.58 -3.15
N ASN A 103 -10.57 -7.39 -4.21
CA ASN A 103 -11.71 -8.24 -4.51
C ASN A 103 -11.99 -9.26 -3.39
N ALA A 104 -10.95 -9.87 -2.80
CA ALA A 104 -11.09 -10.79 -1.69
C ALA A 104 -11.73 -10.11 -0.46
N LEU A 105 -11.28 -8.90 -0.11
CA LEU A 105 -11.88 -8.12 0.98
C LEU A 105 -13.33 -7.72 0.70
N MET A 106 -13.66 -7.40 -0.56
CA MET A 106 -15.05 -7.09 -0.96
C MET A 106 -15.94 -8.32 -0.85
N ASP A 107 -15.47 -9.50 -1.27
CA ASP A 107 -16.19 -10.77 -1.12
C ASP A 107 -16.45 -11.10 0.36
N ASP A 108 -15.51 -10.73 1.24
CA ASP A 108 -15.65 -10.86 2.70
C ASP A 108 -16.48 -9.74 3.34
N GLY A 109 -16.95 -8.78 2.54
CA GLY A 109 -17.89 -7.72 2.96
C GLY A 109 -17.21 -6.48 3.55
N MET A 110 -16.04 -6.12 3.07
CA MET A 110 -15.38 -4.84 3.40
C MET A 110 -16.29 -3.64 3.12
N GLN A 111 -16.26 -2.65 4.00
CA GLN A 111 -17.05 -1.43 3.90
C GLN A 111 -16.20 -0.15 3.84
N ILE A 112 -14.99 -0.21 4.40
CA ILE A 112 -14.04 0.89 4.47
C ILE A 112 -12.67 0.32 4.13
N LEU A 113 -11.89 1.03 3.32
CA LEU A 113 -10.51 0.66 2.98
C LEU A 113 -9.52 1.67 3.59
N VAL A 114 -8.58 1.19 4.36
CA VAL A 114 -7.37 1.89 4.79
C VAL A 114 -6.20 1.34 3.94
N GLY A 115 -5.82 2.08 2.94
CA GLY A 115 -4.84 1.62 1.95
C GLY A 115 -5.22 2.06 0.52
N THR A 116 -4.56 1.61 -0.53
CA THR A 116 -3.34 0.82 -0.38
C THR A 116 -2.19 1.69 0.14
N VAL A 117 -1.10 1.07 0.55
CA VAL A 117 0.00 1.75 1.24
C VAL A 117 0.98 2.43 0.27
N THR A 118 1.15 1.86 -0.92
CA THR A 118 2.10 2.32 -1.93
C THR A 118 1.39 2.79 -3.20
N THR A 119 2.02 3.68 -3.97
CA THR A 119 1.39 4.40 -5.09
C THR A 119 0.92 3.47 -6.21
N GLN A 120 1.77 2.54 -6.69
CA GLN A 120 1.41 1.67 -7.81
C GLN A 120 0.20 0.77 -7.51
N PRO A 121 0.11 0.08 -6.35
CA PRO A 121 -1.10 -0.57 -5.88
C PRO A 121 -2.31 0.36 -5.77
N ALA A 122 -2.13 1.58 -5.22
CA ALA A 122 -3.24 2.53 -5.07
C ALA A 122 -3.88 2.90 -6.41
N LEU A 123 -3.07 3.19 -7.42
CA LEU A 123 -3.57 3.53 -8.76
C LEU A 123 -4.37 2.39 -9.40
N SER A 124 -4.13 1.14 -8.99
CA SER A 124 -4.86 -0.03 -9.49
C SER A 124 -6.16 -0.29 -8.73
N VAL A 125 -6.22 0.03 -7.43
CA VAL A 125 -7.38 -0.22 -6.56
C VAL A 125 -8.37 0.95 -6.54
N VAL A 126 -7.88 2.19 -6.63
CA VAL A 126 -8.74 3.40 -6.57
C VAL A 126 -9.88 3.39 -7.57
N PRO A 127 -9.70 3.00 -8.85
CA PRO A 127 -10.84 2.92 -9.79
C PRO A 127 -11.93 1.95 -9.32
N LEU A 128 -11.56 0.82 -8.72
CA LEU A 128 -12.50 -0.17 -8.20
C LEU A 128 -13.25 0.38 -6.99
N SER A 129 -12.53 0.95 -6.03
CA SER A 129 -13.16 1.55 -4.84
C SER A 129 -14.08 2.72 -5.19
N TYR A 130 -13.78 3.46 -6.26
CA TYR A 130 -14.66 4.50 -6.79
C TYR A 130 -15.97 3.92 -7.35
N GLU A 131 -15.88 2.87 -8.18
CA GLU A 131 -17.05 2.20 -8.76
C GLU A 131 -17.92 1.54 -7.68
N ASP A 132 -17.31 0.88 -6.71
CA ASP A 132 -18.00 0.21 -5.61
C ASP A 132 -18.44 1.16 -4.49
N ARG A 133 -18.08 2.45 -4.57
CA ARG A 133 -18.38 3.49 -3.59
C ARG A 133 -17.84 3.20 -2.19
N VAL A 134 -16.73 2.50 -2.09
CA VAL A 134 -16.02 2.22 -0.83
C VAL A 134 -15.26 3.46 -0.41
N PHE A 135 -15.47 3.93 0.82
CA PHE A 135 -14.64 4.98 1.40
C PHE A 135 -13.21 4.47 1.55
N THR A 136 -12.28 5.17 0.93
CA THR A 136 -10.87 4.77 0.88
C THR A 136 -10.00 5.89 1.42
N LEU A 137 -9.13 5.55 2.36
CA LEU A 137 -8.13 6.46 2.92
C LEU A 137 -6.74 5.84 2.79
N THR A 138 -5.91 6.41 1.92
CA THR A 138 -4.50 5.99 1.88
C THR A 138 -3.68 6.77 2.90
N PRO A 139 -2.89 6.07 3.74
CA PRO A 139 -2.01 6.73 4.69
C PRO A 139 -0.70 7.24 4.06
N SER A 140 -0.24 6.62 2.97
CA SER A 140 1.12 6.84 2.45
C SER A 140 1.30 6.72 0.93
N ALA A 141 0.31 6.24 0.18
CA ALA A 141 0.40 6.25 -1.28
C ALA A 141 0.40 7.70 -1.78
N SER A 142 1.57 8.20 -2.18
CA SER A 142 1.86 9.63 -2.38
C SER A 142 1.69 10.14 -3.82
N GLY A 143 1.38 9.26 -4.78
CA GLY A 143 1.12 9.66 -6.17
C GLY A 143 0.00 10.68 -6.29
N ASP A 144 0.21 11.75 -7.06
CA ASP A 144 -0.78 12.81 -7.26
C ASP A 144 -2.08 12.28 -7.90
N ASP A 145 -1.99 11.24 -8.72
CA ASP A 145 -3.14 10.63 -9.40
C ASP A 145 -4.01 9.78 -8.47
N VAL A 146 -3.54 9.42 -7.28
CA VAL A 146 -4.30 8.59 -6.33
C VAL A 146 -5.66 9.21 -5.97
N ILE A 147 -5.70 10.53 -5.81
CA ILE A 147 -6.93 11.26 -5.45
C ILE A 147 -7.58 11.99 -6.62
N SER A 148 -6.92 12.05 -7.79
CA SER A 148 -7.42 12.79 -8.96
C SER A 148 -7.98 11.89 -10.06
N ILE A 149 -7.66 10.60 -10.04
CA ILE A 149 -8.16 9.65 -11.04
C ILE A 149 -9.69 9.54 -10.96
N ASN A 150 -10.36 9.63 -12.12
CA ASN A 150 -11.82 9.53 -12.26
C ASN A 150 -12.63 10.62 -11.52
N ASP A 151 -12.04 11.76 -11.16
CA ASP A 151 -12.70 12.79 -10.34
C ASP A 151 -13.34 12.19 -9.07
N ASN A 152 -12.66 11.24 -8.45
CA ASN A 152 -13.23 10.48 -7.33
C ASN A 152 -13.51 11.38 -6.10
N ASP A 153 -14.59 11.07 -5.38
CA ASP A 153 -15.06 11.80 -4.22
C ASP A 153 -15.12 10.93 -2.95
N ASN A 154 -14.61 9.71 -3.03
CA ASN A 154 -14.61 8.73 -1.95
C ASN A 154 -13.21 8.20 -1.60
N VAL A 155 -12.16 8.75 -2.24
CA VAL A 155 -10.74 8.42 -1.97
C VAL A 155 -10.03 9.63 -1.42
N PHE A 156 -9.34 9.44 -0.31
CA PHE A 156 -8.63 10.48 0.42
C PHE A 156 -7.18 10.08 0.69
N GLN A 157 -6.30 11.05 0.68
CA GLN A 157 -4.87 10.89 0.93
C GLN A 157 -4.47 11.83 2.09
N ILE A 158 -3.76 11.31 3.10
CA ILE A 158 -3.31 12.10 4.25
C ILE A 158 -1.82 12.41 4.25
N CYS A 159 -1.05 11.75 3.38
CA CYS A 159 0.36 12.05 3.18
C CYS A 159 0.57 13.22 2.22
N PHE A 160 1.81 13.71 2.13
CA PHE A 160 2.24 14.63 1.08
C PHE A 160 2.28 13.92 -0.28
N THR A 161 2.44 14.68 -1.38
CA THR A 161 2.43 14.14 -2.74
C THR A 161 3.83 13.98 -3.32
N ASP A 162 3.95 13.11 -4.36
CA ASP A 162 5.19 12.93 -5.11
C ASP A 162 5.68 14.24 -5.76
N SER A 163 4.75 15.06 -6.25
CA SER A 163 5.07 16.38 -6.79
C SER A 163 5.67 17.31 -5.74
N ASN A 164 5.16 17.25 -4.51
CA ASN A 164 5.71 18.02 -3.41
C ASN A 164 7.11 17.51 -3.02
N GLN A 165 7.30 16.19 -2.88
CA GLN A 165 8.60 15.62 -2.56
C GLN A 165 9.66 15.98 -3.62
N GLY A 166 9.36 15.76 -4.90
CA GLY A 166 10.28 16.04 -5.99
C GLY A 166 10.68 17.52 -6.04
N SER A 167 9.70 18.42 -6.06
CA SER A 167 9.98 19.85 -6.13
C SER A 167 10.69 20.38 -4.89
N ARG A 168 10.32 19.94 -3.70
CA ARG A 168 10.97 20.36 -2.45
C ARG A 168 12.39 19.83 -2.31
N SER A 169 12.67 18.62 -2.79
CA SER A 169 14.02 18.07 -2.83
C SER A 169 14.94 18.92 -3.71
N ALA A 170 14.48 19.31 -4.91
CA ALA A 170 15.24 20.18 -5.79
C ALA A 170 15.50 21.57 -5.17
N GLN A 171 14.46 22.15 -4.56
CA GLN A 171 14.59 23.44 -3.84
C GLN A 171 15.61 23.35 -2.71
N TYR A 172 15.53 22.32 -1.89
CA TYR A 172 16.44 22.13 -0.76
C TYR A 172 17.89 21.96 -1.22
N ILE A 173 18.11 21.17 -2.28
CA ILE A 173 19.44 20.94 -2.84
C ILE A 173 20.01 22.27 -3.38
N ASP A 174 19.24 23.03 -4.14
CA ASP A 174 19.65 24.34 -4.68
C ASP A 174 20.00 25.35 -3.58
N GLU A 175 19.28 25.34 -2.47
CA GLU A 175 19.46 26.28 -1.37
C GLU A 175 20.61 25.90 -0.41
N ASN A 176 20.98 24.64 -0.31
CA ASN A 176 21.88 24.14 0.72
C ASN A 176 23.19 23.53 0.20
N PHE A 177 23.31 23.27 -1.10
CA PHE A 177 24.51 22.73 -1.73
C PHE A 177 25.06 23.71 -2.76
N ASP A 178 26.39 23.80 -2.87
CA ASP A 178 27.05 24.74 -3.78
C ASP A 178 27.17 24.14 -5.19
N SER A 179 26.13 24.33 -5.99
CA SER A 179 26.07 23.93 -7.41
C SER A 179 26.48 22.48 -7.67
N PRO A 180 25.86 21.49 -7.01
CA PRO A 180 26.23 20.09 -7.16
C PRO A 180 25.94 19.58 -8.56
N LYS A 181 26.77 18.63 -9.02
CA LYS A 181 26.49 17.82 -10.21
C LYS A 181 25.66 16.63 -9.81
N ILE A 182 24.41 16.64 -10.22
CA ILE A 182 23.40 15.70 -9.74
C ILE A 182 23.31 14.51 -10.68
N ALA A 183 23.38 13.30 -10.12
CA ALA A 183 22.88 12.10 -10.79
C ALA A 183 21.58 11.65 -10.15
N ILE A 184 20.67 11.10 -10.96
CA ILE A 184 19.42 10.51 -10.50
C ILE A 184 19.46 9.01 -10.80
N ILE A 185 19.16 8.16 -9.82
CA ILE A 185 18.92 6.73 -10.05
C ILE A 185 17.51 6.41 -9.57
N TYR A 186 16.65 5.97 -10.49
CA TYR A 186 15.24 5.77 -10.21
C TYR A 186 14.70 4.47 -10.82
N LYS A 187 13.59 3.97 -10.26
CA LYS A 187 12.89 2.78 -10.73
C LYS A 187 11.89 3.19 -11.81
N ASN A 188 12.09 2.75 -13.05
CA ASN A 188 11.32 3.22 -14.20
C ASN A 188 10.04 2.40 -14.49
N ASP A 189 9.74 1.43 -13.66
CA ASP A 189 8.49 0.65 -13.68
C ASP A 189 7.65 0.87 -12.39
N ASP A 190 7.93 1.95 -11.64
CA ASP A 190 7.20 2.31 -10.43
C ASP A 190 6.75 3.77 -10.48
N GLN A 191 5.44 4.01 -10.37
CA GLN A 191 4.85 5.35 -10.50
C GLN A 191 5.28 6.31 -9.39
N TYR A 192 5.52 5.83 -8.17
CA TYR A 192 6.11 6.60 -7.08
C TYR A 192 7.47 7.17 -7.47
N SER A 193 8.38 6.31 -7.89
CA SER A 193 9.74 6.71 -8.28
C SER A 193 9.76 7.66 -9.48
N ILE A 194 8.90 7.39 -10.48
CA ILE A 194 8.73 8.23 -11.67
C ILE A 194 8.16 9.59 -11.28
N GLY A 195 7.11 9.64 -10.48
CA GLY A 195 6.42 10.87 -10.10
C GLY A 195 7.34 11.84 -9.35
N ILE A 196 8.09 11.34 -8.38
CA ILE A 196 9.08 12.17 -7.63
C ILE A 196 10.19 12.66 -8.56
N ARG A 197 10.74 11.76 -9.40
CA ARG A 197 11.82 12.11 -10.35
C ARG A 197 11.38 13.17 -11.34
N ASP A 198 10.20 13.05 -11.93
CA ASP A 198 9.70 13.98 -12.93
C ASP A 198 9.50 15.38 -12.35
N ASN A 199 8.94 15.48 -11.15
CA ASN A 199 8.75 16.75 -10.46
C ASN A 199 10.07 17.34 -9.94
N PHE A 200 11.00 16.52 -9.48
CA PHE A 200 12.36 16.95 -9.16
C PHE A 200 13.03 17.57 -10.37
N LYS A 201 12.98 16.90 -11.52
CA LYS A 201 13.59 17.36 -12.77
C LYS A 201 12.99 18.67 -13.26
N ALA A 202 11.66 18.77 -13.26
CA ALA A 202 10.98 20.01 -13.66
C ALA A 202 11.39 21.22 -12.82
N GLU A 203 11.49 21.05 -11.50
CA GLU A 203 11.94 22.09 -10.59
C GLU A 203 13.44 22.38 -10.76
N ALA A 204 14.29 21.35 -10.87
CA ALA A 204 15.73 21.48 -11.11
C ALA A 204 16.03 22.23 -12.42
N ASP A 205 15.34 21.88 -13.50
CA ASP A 205 15.45 22.58 -14.81
C ASP A 205 15.07 24.06 -14.68
N SER A 206 14.00 24.36 -13.94
CA SER A 206 13.55 25.76 -13.71
C SER A 206 14.56 26.60 -12.95
N ARG A 207 15.38 25.96 -12.11
CA ARG A 207 16.45 26.57 -11.30
C ARG A 207 17.80 26.57 -11.98
N GLY A 208 17.93 25.87 -13.13
CA GLY A 208 19.21 25.74 -13.86
C GLY A 208 20.22 24.83 -13.15
N MET A 209 19.75 23.85 -12.38
CA MET A 209 20.60 22.87 -11.70
C MET A 209 21.20 21.90 -12.72
N ASP A 210 22.41 21.37 -12.43
CA ASP A 210 23.19 20.53 -13.33
C ASP A 210 22.90 19.02 -13.09
N ILE A 211 21.92 18.48 -13.81
CA ILE A 211 21.67 17.03 -13.83
C ILE A 211 22.55 16.40 -14.90
N VAL A 212 23.64 15.77 -14.48
CA VAL A 212 24.69 15.23 -15.37
C VAL A 212 24.45 13.77 -15.80
N TYR A 213 23.59 13.04 -15.08
CA TYR A 213 23.33 11.62 -15.36
C TYR A 213 21.96 11.18 -14.85
N GLU A 214 21.30 10.33 -15.62
CA GLU A 214 20.11 9.58 -15.17
C GLU A 214 20.32 8.09 -15.42
N GLY A 215 20.23 7.28 -14.36
CA GLY A 215 20.24 5.82 -14.39
C GLY A 215 18.89 5.24 -14.03
N THR A 216 18.53 4.15 -14.67
CA THR A 216 17.26 3.46 -14.40
C THR A 216 17.46 2.00 -14.01
N PHE A 217 16.50 1.47 -13.30
CA PHE A 217 16.36 0.04 -13.03
C PHE A 217 14.87 -0.35 -12.98
N THR A 218 14.60 -1.65 -12.90
CA THR A 218 13.27 -2.24 -12.79
C THR A 218 13.23 -3.17 -11.59
N GLU A 219 12.03 -3.67 -11.24
CA GLU A 219 11.87 -4.71 -10.23
C GLU A 219 12.81 -5.90 -10.46
N ALA A 220 12.98 -6.32 -11.71
CA ALA A 220 13.83 -7.46 -12.06
C ALA A 220 15.34 -7.18 -11.93
N SER A 221 15.78 -5.93 -11.82
CA SER A 221 17.21 -5.53 -11.84
C SER A 221 17.66 -4.75 -10.60
N GLN A 222 16.89 -4.77 -9.51
CA GLN A 222 17.15 -3.98 -8.31
C GLN A 222 18.22 -4.56 -7.35
N THR A 223 19.06 -5.46 -7.82
CA THR A 223 20.11 -6.10 -7.00
C THR A 223 21.53 -5.75 -7.44
N ASP A 224 21.71 -5.11 -8.60
CA ASP A 224 22.99 -4.69 -9.12
C ASP A 224 22.92 -3.33 -9.80
N PHE A 225 23.61 -2.35 -9.23
CA PHE A 225 23.66 -0.96 -9.66
C PHE A 225 25.05 -0.51 -10.15
N ASN A 226 25.98 -1.44 -10.34
CA ASN A 226 27.33 -1.10 -10.73
C ASN A 226 27.40 -0.28 -12.03
N VAL A 227 26.51 -0.54 -12.99
CA VAL A 227 26.43 0.21 -14.26
C VAL A 227 25.97 1.65 -14.02
N GLN A 228 24.91 1.83 -13.23
CA GLN A 228 24.35 3.14 -12.90
C GLN A 228 25.34 3.97 -12.08
N LEU A 229 25.97 3.36 -11.08
CA LEU A 229 27.00 4.01 -10.25
C LEU A 229 28.24 4.40 -11.04
N ALA A 230 28.75 3.51 -11.92
CA ALA A 230 29.87 3.83 -12.81
C ALA A 230 29.51 4.96 -13.79
N GLY A 231 28.27 5.00 -14.30
CA GLY A 231 27.76 6.07 -15.14
C GLY A 231 27.75 7.41 -14.41
N ALA A 232 27.18 7.47 -13.22
CA ALA A 232 27.13 8.66 -12.38
C ALA A 232 28.54 9.17 -12.03
N GLN A 233 29.42 8.27 -11.59
CA GLN A 233 30.82 8.59 -11.28
C GLN A 233 31.57 9.13 -12.51
N SER A 234 31.40 8.51 -13.67
CA SER A 234 32.04 8.94 -14.93
C SER A 234 31.53 10.29 -15.42
N ALA A 235 30.26 10.63 -15.15
CA ALA A 235 29.68 11.94 -15.42
C ALA A 235 30.17 13.01 -14.42
N GLY A 236 30.87 12.60 -13.36
CA GLY A 236 31.39 13.50 -12.32
C GLY A 236 30.34 13.95 -11.33
N ALA A 237 29.28 13.18 -11.14
CA ALA A 237 28.26 13.50 -10.16
C ALA A 237 28.84 13.44 -8.73
N ASP A 238 28.54 14.45 -7.94
CA ASP A 238 28.91 14.57 -6.52
C ASP A 238 27.70 14.52 -5.58
N LEU A 239 26.49 14.51 -6.15
CA LEU A 239 25.23 14.25 -5.46
C LEU A 239 24.41 13.19 -6.21
N LEU A 240 23.95 12.16 -5.51
CA LEU A 240 22.99 11.16 -6.01
C LEU A 240 21.63 11.37 -5.40
N PHE A 241 20.66 11.74 -6.23
CA PHE A 241 19.25 11.78 -5.85
C PHE A 241 18.60 10.42 -6.09
N LEU A 242 17.99 9.85 -5.06
CA LEU A 242 17.46 8.49 -5.02
C LEU A 242 15.96 8.49 -4.65
N PRO A 243 15.06 8.79 -5.62
CA PRO A 243 13.61 8.71 -5.39
C PRO A 243 13.12 7.25 -5.45
N ILE A 244 13.52 6.46 -4.46
CA ILE A 244 13.33 5.00 -4.43
C ILE A 244 13.10 4.52 -3.00
N TYR A 245 12.63 3.27 -2.85
CA TYR A 245 12.47 2.61 -1.56
C TYR A 245 13.80 2.17 -0.93
N TYR A 246 13.78 1.91 0.37
CA TYR A 246 14.95 1.60 1.19
C TYR A 246 15.72 0.35 0.74
N THR A 247 15.04 -0.67 0.19
CA THR A 247 15.71 -1.92 -0.22
C THR A 247 16.70 -1.69 -1.37
N PRO A 248 16.33 -1.15 -2.54
CA PRO A 248 17.31 -0.82 -3.58
C PRO A 248 18.30 0.27 -3.14
N ALA A 249 17.89 1.23 -2.30
CA ALA A 249 18.78 2.25 -1.77
C ALA A 249 19.92 1.63 -0.96
N SER A 250 19.68 0.66 -0.11
CA SER A 250 20.69 -0.02 0.69
C SER A 250 21.74 -0.73 -0.18
N VAL A 251 21.32 -1.31 -1.30
CA VAL A 251 22.23 -1.94 -2.28
C VAL A 251 23.08 -0.89 -2.98
N ILE A 252 22.49 0.25 -3.38
CA ILE A 252 23.20 1.37 -4.00
C ILE A 252 24.29 1.89 -3.06
N LEU A 253 23.96 2.18 -1.80
CA LEU A 253 24.92 2.68 -0.81
C LEU A 253 26.05 1.68 -0.60
N THR A 254 25.72 0.40 -0.46
CA THR A 254 26.72 -0.68 -0.28
C THR A 254 27.66 -0.80 -1.47
N GLN A 255 27.11 -0.79 -2.70
CA GLN A 255 27.91 -0.93 -3.91
C GLN A 255 28.75 0.33 -4.20
N ALA A 256 28.22 1.52 -3.96
CA ALA A 256 28.98 2.76 -4.08
C ALA A 256 30.19 2.77 -3.14
N ASN A 257 30.00 2.37 -1.88
CA ASN A 257 31.09 2.22 -0.92
C ASN A 257 32.14 1.21 -1.39
N ALA A 258 31.71 0.06 -1.90
CA ALA A 258 32.64 -0.96 -2.43
C ALA A 258 33.43 -0.48 -3.66
N MET A 259 32.86 0.44 -4.47
CA MET A 259 33.52 1.07 -5.60
C MET A 259 34.46 2.24 -5.19
N GLY A 260 34.44 2.67 -3.93
CA GLY A 260 35.09 3.89 -3.47
C GLY A 260 34.48 5.18 -4.04
N TYR A 261 33.21 5.13 -4.42
CA TYR A 261 32.45 6.28 -4.89
C TYR A 261 31.62 6.83 -3.72
N ALA A 262 31.95 8.03 -3.29
CA ALA A 262 31.35 8.66 -2.10
C ALA A 262 30.71 10.04 -2.44
N PRO A 263 29.64 10.06 -3.23
CA PRO A 263 28.87 11.27 -3.45
C PRO A 263 28.03 11.59 -2.20
N THR A 264 27.45 12.77 -2.13
CA THR A 264 26.32 13.01 -1.22
C THR A 264 25.13 12.22 -1.70
N PHE A 265 24.56 11.37 -0.87
CA PHE A 265 23.28 10.70 -1.16
C PHE A 265 22.15 11.55 -0.66
N PHE A 266 21.10 11.68 -1.45
CA PHE A 266 19.89 12.40 -1.10
C PHE A 266 18.67 11.52 -1.39
N GLY A 267 18.00 11.09 -0.34
CA GLY A 267 16.82 10.23 -0.41
C GLY A 267 15.52 10.98 -0.26
N VAL A 268 14.44 10.23 -0.31
CA VAL A 268 13.06 10.67 -0.08
C VAL A 268 12.44 9.80 1.03
N ASP A 269 11.15 9.98 1.33
CA ASP A 269 10.46 9.21 2.37
C ASP A 269 10.59 7.69 2.19
N GLY A 270 10.66 7.21 0.94
CA GLY A 270 10.86 5.80 0.62
C GLY A 270 12.16 5.19 1.15
N MET A 271 13.10 5.99 1.65
CA MET A 271 14.30 5.50 2.34
C MET A 271 14.07 5.23 3.83
N ASP A 272 12.93 5.64 4.39
CA ASP A 272 12.61 5.31 5.78
C ASP A 272 12.57 3.78 5.98
N GLY A 273 13.16 3.33 7.08
CA GLY A 273 13.33 1.90 7.34
C GLY A 273 14.70 1.33 6.96
N ILE A 274 15.54 2.02 6.19
CA ILE A 274 16.86 1.52 5.78
C ILE A 274 17.73 1.11 6.98
N LEU A 275 17.63 1.84 8.09
CA LEU A 275 18.40 1.57 9.32
C LEU A 275 17.92 0.32 10.06
N THR A 276 16.74 -0.21 9.73
CA THR A 276 16.17 -1.40 10.36
C THR A 276 16.42 -2.68 9.54
N MET A 277 17.03 -2.56 8.37
CA MET A 277 17.31 -3.69 7.50
C MET A 277 18.36 -4.62 8.11
N GLU A 278 18.02 -5.90 8.17
CA GLU A 278 18.95 -6.93 8.63
C GLU A 278 20.17 -7.02 7.68
N GLY A 279 21.36 -6.93 8.27
CA GLY A 279 22.64 -7.03 7.54
C GLY A 279 23.08 -5.76 6.81
N PHE A 280 22.32 -4.67 6.86
CA PHE A 280 22.75 -3.37 6.33
C PHE A 280 23.73 -2.68 7.30
N ASP A 281 24.84 -2.17 6.78
CA ASP A 281 25.76 -1.35 7.57
C ASP A 281 25.21 0.08 7.69
N ALA A 282 24.58 0.37 8.82
CA ALA A 282 23.95 1.67 9.08
C ALA A 282 24.93 2.87 8.98
N SER A 283 26.25 2.65 9.09
CA SER A 283 27.24 3.71 8.92
C SER A 283 27.28 4.25 7.48
N LEU A 284 26.80 3.48 6.50
CA LEU A 284 26.70 3.91 5.10
C LEU A 284 25.57 4.91 4.86
N ALA A 285 24.62 5.02 5.79
CA ALA A 285 23.53 5.99 5.74
C ALA A 285 23.87 7.29 6.51
N GLU A 286 25.07 7.43 7.05
CA GLU A 286 25.46 8.66 7.74
C GLU A 286 25.59 9.80 6.72
N GLY A 287 24.80 10.86 6.89
CA GLY A 287 24.78 12.03 6.02
C GLY A 287 23.90 11.90 4.77
N VAL A 288 23.04 10.86 4.72
CA VAL A 288 22.01 10.71 3.70
C VAL A 288 20.83 11.64 3.98
#